data_7ba147102006d263aba668c3d2005977
#
_entry.id   7ba147102006d263aba668c3d2005977
#
_cell.length_a   1.000
_cell.length_b   1.000
_cell.length_c   1.000
_cell.angle_alpha   90.00
_cell.angle_beta   90.00
_cell.angle_gamma   90.00
#
_symmetry.space_group_name_H-M   'P 1'
#
loop_
_entity.id
_entity.type
_entity.pdbx_description
1 polymer ?
#
loop_
_entity_poly.entity_id
_entity_poly.type
_entity_poly.pdbx_seq_one_letter_code
_entity_poly.pdbx_strand_id
1 'polypeptide(L)'
;MSEPQVWDVLIAGAGPAGSELAWRLAQQGQRVLLFDPLQDLQRQAFSSAALPLSAVDQFGIPDHVVAARWDRWQLIGPDETSRLWQGQSCLGAVLDFGALRCWMARRASAAGAQLDLGWRAEGSDPVGADGLQTQLRGPGGAVRSVRSRFVVDATGQRRALIGESQASLVVGAGVEWLLRVDPLAWHRWSSRLSFVLGSRWVPQGYGWVFPMRPGELKLGVCRLEDPGRRQPPLHRLIQTLMQRLEIQPQEVLDRHGGLIRSSIDRREPHQRGRLLALGDAVSTANLLGGEGIRHALASAAVLAPLLNSALEGDQSALDRYPAQLRRQLGWRWSLSGRLARRTWLGLRSRRADARLQRLLTGLEASASAEALSALLFDYRFERYGLRAVPYLLGWR
;
A
#
# COMPACT_ATOMS: atom_id res chain seq x y z
N MET A 1 -0.95 44.85 7.55
CA MET A 1 -1.26 43.42 7.72
C MET A 1 -1.02 42.79 6.36
N SER A 2 -0.03 41.91 6.24
CA SER A 2 0.18 41.15 5.00
C SER A 2 -1.05 40.30 4.72
N GLU A 3 -1.52 40.29 3.47
CA GLU A 3 -2.59 39.36 3.07
C GLU A 3 -2.24 37.93 3.49
N PRO A 4 -3.20 37.16 4.00
CA PRO A 4 -2.92 35.80 4.38
C PRO A 4 -2.48 35.01 3.13
N GLN A 5 -1.34 34.34 3.22
CA GLN A 5 -0.79 33.53 2.14
C GLN A 5 -1.82 32.47 1.69
N VAL A 6 -2.23 32.53 0.42
CA VAL A 6 -3.13 31.53 -0.17
C VAL A 6 -2.29 30.50 -0.91
N TRP A 7 -2.44 29.24 -0.56
CA TRP A 7 -1.79 28.12 -1.21
C TRP A 7 -2.57 27.70 -2.47
N ASP A 8 -1.88 27.23 -3.50
CA ASP A 8 -2.57 26.62 -4.64
C ASP A 8 -3.13 25.28 -4.25
N VAL A 9 -2.33 24.46 -3.57
CA VAL A 9 -2.75 23.13 -3.09
C VAL A 9 -2.27 22.87 -1.66
N LEU A 10 -3.18 22.42 -0.82
CA LEU A 10 -2.92 21.87 0.51
C LEU A 10 -3.04 20.36 0.44
N ILE A 11 -2.01 19.61 0.85
CA ILE A 11 -1.99 18.14 0.80
C ILE A 11 -1.87 17.59 2.21
N ALA A 12 -2.89 16.84 2.64
CA ALA A 12 -2.95 16.19 3.94
C ALA A 12 -2.41 14.76 3.87
N GLY A 13 -1.24 14.52 4.45
CA GLY A 13 -0.56 13.23 4.51
C GLY A 13 0.69 13.15 3.64
N ALA A 14 1.86 13.04 4.28
CA ALA A 14 3.18 12.88 3.64
C ALA A 14 3.55 11.40 3.40
N GLY A 15 2.54 10.57 3.08
CA GLY A 15 2.74 9.22 2.58
C GLY A 15 3.15 9.22 1.10
N PRO A 16 3.31 8.02 0.49
CA PRO A 16 3.74 7.92 -0.92
C PRO A 16 2.90 8.74 -1.91
N ALA A 17 1.58 8.71 -1.78
CA ALA A 17 0.68 9.44 -2.67
C ALA A 17 0.84 10.97 -2.53
N GLY A 18 0.76 11.47 -1.28
CA GLY A 18 0.82 12.92 -1.03
C GLY A 18 2.16 13.52 -1.36
N SER A 19 3.27 12.86 -0.99
CA SER A 19 4.62 13.33 -1.30
C SER A 19 4.91 13.32 -2.79
N GLU A 20 4.43 12.30 -3.52
CA GLU A 20 4.58 12.24 -4.98
C GLU A 20 3.79 13.36 -5.68
N LEU A 21 2.55 13.61 -5.23
CA LEU A 21 1.74 14.70 -5.77
C LEU A 21 2.40 16.07 -5.49
N ALA A 22 2.85 16.29 -4.24
CA ALA A 22 3.51 17.52 -3.83
C ALA A 22 4.74 17.80 -4.69
N TRP A 23 5.59 16.78 -4.91
CA TRP A 23 6.75 16.89 -5.78
C TRP A 23 6.37 17.31 -7.21
N ARG A 24 5.38 16.63 -7.81
CA ARG A 24 4.95 16.91 -9.20
C ARG A 24 4.39 18.30 -9.39
N LEU A 25 3.58 18.77 -8.44
CA LEU A 25 2.98 20.10 -8.50
C LEU A 25 4.02 21.20 -8.23
N ALA A 26 4.92 21.00 -7.27
CA ALA A 26 5.99 21.94 -6.98
C ALA A 26 6.95 22.11 -8.17
N GLN A 27 7.27 21.03 -8.90
CA GLN A 27 8.05 21.11 -10.15
C GLN A 27 7.38 21.96 -11.25
N GLN A 28 6.05 22.11 -11.19
CA GLN A 28 5.27 22.96 -12.10
C GLN A 28 5.08 24.38 -11.57
N GLY A 29 5.79 24.73 -10.49
CA GLY A 29 5.75 26.07 -9.90
C GLY A 29 4.55 26.35 -9.01
N GLN A 30 3.73 25.33 -8.69
CA GLN A 30 2.58 25.52 -7.82
C GLN A 30 3.01 25.69 -6.35
N ARG A 31 2.34 26.56 -5.61
CA ARG A 31 2.57 26.75 -4.18
C ARG A 31 1.87 25.64 -3.40
N VAL A 32 2.64 24.67 -2.96
CA VAL A 32 2.15 23.46 -2.27
C VAL A 32 2.53 23.47 -0.81
N LEU A 33 1.55 23.23 0.08
CA LEU A 33 1.78 22.89 1.49
C LEU A 33 1.45 21.42 1.71
N LEU A 34 2.48 20.62 1.97
CA LEU A 34 2.37 19.22 2.38
C LEU A 34 2.50 19.12 3.89
N PHE A 35 1.59 18.45 4.57
CA PHE A 35 1.66 18.28 6.02
C PHE A 35 1.29 16.87 6.47
N ASP A 36 1.81 16.48 7.63
CA ASP A 36 1.56 15.14 8.22
C ASP A 36 1.49 15.23 9.74
N PRO A 37 0.64 14.46 10.44
CA PRO A 37 0.57 14.46 11.89
C PRO A 37 1.84 13.91 12.57
N LEU A 38 2.66 13.15 11.88
CA LEU A 38 3.94 12.67 12.40
C LEU A 38 4.98 13.80 12.40
N GLN A 39 5.72 13.92 13.50
CA GLN A 39 6.90 14.80 13.56
C GLN A 39 8.14 14.18 12.92
N ASP A 40 8.16 12.86 12.83
CA ASP A 40 9.23 12.07 12.21
C ASP A 40 8.62 10.99 11.31
N LEU A 41 8.86 11.12 10.01
CA LEU A 41 8.34 10.18 9.00
C LEU A 41 9.02 8.81 9.03
N GLN A 42 10.12 8.63 9.74
CA GLN A 42 10.73 7.31 9.96
C GLN A 42 9.91 6.46 10.93
N ARG A 43 9.21 7.12 11.85
CA ARG A 43 8.42 6.43 12.87
C ARG A 43 7.07 5.97 12.34
N GLN A 44 6.50 4.93 12.97
CA GLN A 44 5.20 4.36 12.59
C GLN A 44 5.14 4.00 11.09
N ALA A 45 6.24 3.46 10.59
CA ALA A 45 6.43 3.15 9.17
C ALA A 45 5.93 1.73 8.86
N PHE A 46 4.61 1.50 8.98
CA PHE A 46 4.02 0.19 8.70
C PHE A 46 3.85 -0.05 7.21
N SER A 47 4.70 -0.87 6.65
CA SER A 47 4.52 -1.50 5.33
C SER A 47 5.58 -2.58 5.14
N SER A 48 5.19 -3.74 4.61
CA SER A 48 6.16 -4.75 4.14
C SER A 48 7.02 -4.22 2.98
N ALA A 49 6.48 -3.28 2.22
CA ALA A 49 7.15 -2.45 1.21
C ALA A 49 7.94 -3.24 0.14
N ALA A 50 7.46 -4.43 -0.23
CA ALA A 50 8.00 -5.17 -1.36
C ALA A 50 7.44 -4.62 -2.68
N LEU A 51 8.33 -4.30 -3.62
CA LEU A 51 7.99 -3.78 -4.94
C LEU A 51 8.68 -4.59 -6.05
N PRO A 52 8.04 -4.76 -7.23
CA PRO A 52 8.73 -5.29 -8.40
C PRO A 52 9.80 -4.29 -8.87
N LEU A 53 10.86 -4.79 -9.49
CA LEU A 53 11.98 -3.95 -9.96
C LEU A 53 11.52 -2.85 -10.91
N SER A 54 10.57 -3.16 -11.79
CA SER A 54 9.97 -2.18 -12.71
C SER A 54 9.35 -0.97 -12.01
N ALA A 55 8.80 -1.14 -10.81
CA ALA A 55 8.27 -0.01 -10.04
C ALA A 55 9.38 0.80 -9.35
N VAL A 56 10.45 0.13 -8.90
CA VAL A 56 11.65 0.81 -8.37
C VAL A 56 12.22 1.74 -9.42
N ASP A 57 12.39 1.24 -10.66
CA ASP A 57 12.94 1.98 -11.79
C ASP A 57 11.98 3.10 -12.25
N GLN A 58 10.68 2.78 -12.40
CA GLN A 58 9.66 3.73 -12.86
C GLN A 58 9.57 4.98 -11.97
N PHE A 59 9.70 4.81 -10.66
CA PHE A 59 9.59 5.91 -9.70
C PHE A 59 10.95 6.45 -9.24
N GLY A 60 12.05 5.97 -9.82
CA GLY A 60 13.40 6.44 -9.53
C GLY A 60 13.77 6.27 -8.06
N ILE A 61 13.38 5.15 -7.44
CA ILE A 61 13.64 4.90 -6.00
C ILE A 61 15.12 4.64 -5.82
N PRO A 62 15.84 5.45 -5.02
CA PRO A 62 17.29 5.33 -4.89
C PRO A 62 17.71 4.16 -4.00
N ASP A 63 18.93 3.67 -4.23
CA ASP A 63 19.48 2.51 -3.52
C ASP A 63 19.51 2.64 -1.98
N HIS A 64 19.69 3.85 -1.46
CA HIS A 64 19.70 4.05 0.00
C HIS A 64 18.32 3.83 0.68
N VAL A 65 17.25 3.77 -0.10
CA VAL A 65 15.90 3.41 0.35
C VAL A 65 15.66 1.90 0.25
N VAL A 66 16.43 1.19 -0.57
CA VAL A 66 16.34 -0.25 -0.73
C VAL A 66 17.01 -0.95 0.46
N ALA A 67 16.25 -1.74 1.20
CA ALA A 67 16.76 -2.52 2.31
C ALA A 67 17.33 -3.88 1.85
N ALA A 68 16.65 -4.54 0.91
CA ALA A 68 17.09 -5.78 0.30
C ALA A 68 16.57 -5.93 -1.12
N ARG A 69 17.32 -6.64 -1.96
CA ARG A 69 16.87 -7.09 -3.28
C ARG A 69 16.55 -8.57 -3.22
N TRP A 70 15.61 -9.02 -4.07
CA TRP A 70 15.22 -10.42 -4.13
C TRP A 70 15.12 -10.92 -5.57
N ASP A 71 15.47 -12.20 -5.74
CA ASP A 71 15.46 -12.90 -7.03
C ASP A 71 14.68 -14.22 -6.97
N ARG A 72 14.04 -14.53 -5.82
CA ARG A 72 13.33 -15.78 -5.57
C ARG A 72 11.95 -15.54 -4.97
N TRP A 73 11.01 -16.39 -5.38
CA TRP A 73 9.74 -16.57 -4.71
C TRP A 73 9.78 -17.84 -3.87
N GLN A 74 9.26 -17.75 -2.66
CA GLN A 74 9.00 -18.92 -1.82
C GLN A 74 7.55 -18.93 -1.37
N LEU A 75 6.84 -20.05 -1.65
CA LEU A 75 5.48 -20.25 -1.17
C LEU A 75 5.47 -21.51 -0.28
N ILE A 76 5.08 -21.34 0.97
CA ILE A 76 4.89 -22.43 1.93
C ILE A 76 3.39 -22.70 1.99
N GLY A 77 2.99 -23.89 1.58
CA GLY A 77 1.60 -24.28 1.44
C GLY A 77 0.95 -24.78 2.74
N PRO A 78 -0.33 -25.19 2.66
CA PRO A 78 -1.06 -25.78 3.77
C PRO A 78 -0.46 -27.10 4.29
N ASP A 79 0.28 -27.80 3.44
CA ASP A 79 1.03 -29.05 3.71
C ASP A 79 2.42 -28.81 4.29
N GLU A 80 2.77 -27.54 4.56
CA GLU A 80 4.09 -27.10 5.05
C GLU A 80 5.23 -27.28 4.02
N THR A 81 4.91 -27.77 2.82
CA THR A 81 5.89 -27.89 1.75
C THR A 81 6.29 -26.51 1.25
N SER A 82 7.60 -26.29 1.22
CA SER A 82 8.22 -25.10 0.66
C SER A 82 8.48 -25.27 -0.83
N ARG A 83 7.94 -24.38 -1.65
CA ARG A 83 8.15 -24.32 -3.08
C ARG A 83 8.95 -23.07 -3.42
N LEU A 84 10.00 -23.25 -4.21
CA LEU A 84 10.95 -22.17 -4.53
C LEU A 84 11.04 -21.99 -6.05
N TRP A 85 10.95 -20.71 -6.48
CA TRP A 85 11.19 -20.32 -7.88
C TRP A 85 12.31 -19.32 -7.92
N GLN A 86 13.37 -19.67 -8.66
CA GLN A 86 14.53 -18.80 -8.89
C GLN A 86 14.30 -18.00 -10.16
N GLY A 87 14.44 -16.67 -10.07
CA GLY A 87 14.46 -15.76 -11.22
C GLY A 87 15.79 -15.81 -11.96
N GLN A 88 15.78 -15.44 -13.23
CA GLN A 88 16.99 -15.26 -14.03
C GLN A 88 17.76 -14.01 -13.64
N SER A 89 17.08 -13.05 -13.02
CA SER A 89 17.63 -11.78 -12.57
C SER A 89 16.90 -11.30 -11.29
N CYS A 90 17.29 -10.14 -10.79
CA CYS A 90 16.59 -9.46 -9.69
C CYS A 90 15.12 -9.21 -10.08
N LEU A 91 14.19 -9.67 -9.26
CA LEU A 91 12.75 -9.53 -9.47
C LEU A 91 12.17 -8.28 -8.80
N GLY A 92 12.83 -7.78 -7.74
CA GLY A 92 12.36 -6.61 -7.03
C GLY A 92 13.17 -6.27 -5.79
N ALA A 93 12.60 -5.37 -5.00
CA ALA A 93 13.22 -4.86 -3.79
C ALA A 93 12.22 -4.79 -2.62
N VAL A 94 12.73 -5.01 -1.42
CA VAL A 94 12.06 -4.65 -0.16
C VAL A 94 12.63 -3.31 0.28
N LEU A 95 11.76 -2.35 0.53
CA LEU A 95 12.17 -1.00 0.89
C LEU A 95 12.15 -0.80 2.41
N ASP A 96 13.04 0.05 2.89
CA ASP A 96 12.86 0.71 4.18
C ASP A 96 11.77 1.78 4.02
N PHE A 97 10.58 1.50 4.54
CA PHE A 97 9.43 2.36 4.31
C PHE A 97 9.55 3.72 5.00
N GLY A 98 10.24 3.78 6.13
CA GLY A 98 10.57 5.04 6.79
C GLY A 98 11.51 5.90 5.93
N ALA A 99 12.59 5.29 5.42
CA ALA A 99 13.52 5.94 4.52
C ALA A 99 12.82 6.39 3.21
N LEU A 100 11.91 5.57 2.66
CA LEU A 100 11.11 5.95 1.49
C LEU A 100 10.30 7.22 1.75
N ARG A 101 9.55 7.29 2.84
CA ARG A 101 8.74 8.46 3.17
C ARG A 101 9.59 9.71 3.35
N CYS A 102 10.70 9.60 4.08
CA CYS A 102 11.64 10.72 4.27
C CYS A 102 12.24 11.19 2.95
N TRP A 103 12.66 10.27 2.09
CA TRP A 103 13.21 10.61 0.79
C TRP A 103 12.18 11.32 -0.09
N MET A 104 10.95 10.80 -0.18
CA MET A 104 9.89 11.39 -0.99
C MET A 104 9.49 12.80 -0.51
N ALA A 105 9.35 12.98 0.81
CA ALA A 105 9.02 14.27 1.39
C ALA A 105 10.14 15.30 1.17
N ARG A 106 11.41 14.90 1.32
CA ARG A 106 12.57 15.76 0.99
C ARG A 106 12.63 16.11 -0.48
N ARG A 107 12.34 15.16 -1.38
CA ARG A 107 12.27 15.40 -2.82
C ARG A 107 11.20 16.44 -3.17
N ALA A 108 10.03 16.36 -2.53
CA ALA A 108 8.97 17.34 -2.69
C ALA A 108 9.41 18.73 -2.18
N SER A 109 10.04 18.78 -1.01
CA SER A 109 10.56 20.03 -0.44
C SER A 109 11.68 20.64 -1.29
N ALA A 110 12.59 19.84 -1.81
CA ALA A 110 13.65 20.30 -2.72
C ALA A 110 13.10 20.86 -4.05
N ALA A 111 11.91 20.43 -4.47
CA ALA A 111 11.20 20.97 -5.63
C ALA A 111 10.41 22.26 -5.33
N GLY A 112 10.36 22.71 -4.06
CA GLY A 112 9.67 23.95 -3.67
C GLY A 112 8.39 23.76 -2.85
N ALA A 113 7.97 22.52 -2.56
CA ALA A 113 6.84 22.31 -1.64
C ALA A 113 7.24 22.64 -0.20
N GLN A 114 6.39 23.36 0.54
CA GLN A 114 6.57 23.52 1.98
C GLN A 114 6.13 22.23 2.68
N LEU A 115 6.96 21.74 3.60
CA LEU A 115 6.67 20.55 4.41
C LEU A 115 6.49 20.93 5.88
N ASP A 116 5.31 20.65 6.41
CA ASP A 116 4.95 20.91 7.81
C ASP A 116 4.60 19.61 8.53
N LEU A 117 5.52 19.10 9.33
CA LEU A 117 5.33 17.90 10.14
C LEU A 117 4.73 18.22 11.52
N GLY A 118 4.02 17.24 12.11
CA GLY A 118 3.33 17.40 13.40
C GLY A 118 1.94 18.06 13.29
N TRP A 119 1.41 18.27 12.07
CA TRP A 119 0.11 18.91 11.86
C TRP A 119 -0.89 17.95 11.22
N ARG A 120 -2.13 17.97 11.71
CA ARG A 120 -3.26 17.22 11.15
C ARG A 120 -4.41 18.13 10.78
N ALA A 121 -5.11 17.83 9.72
CA ALA A 121 -6.36 18.51 9.39
C ALA A 121 -7.50 18.03 10.30
N GLU A 122 -8.35 18.97 10.73
CA GLU A 122 -9.58 18.71 11.49
C GLU A 122 -10.84 18.86 10.61
N GLY A 123 -10.75 19.67 9.58
CA GLY A 123 -11.84 19.93 8.63
C GLY A 123 -11.39 20.92 7.57
N SER A 124 -12.15 20.98 6.48
CA SER A 124 -11.93 21.90 5.37
C SER A 124 -13.27 22.37 4.82
N ASP A 125 -13.53 23.68 4.92
CA ASP A 125 -14.78 24.30 4.54
C ASP A 125 -14.60 25.26 3.37
N PRO A 126 -15.57 25.41 2.48
CA PRO A 126 -15.54 26.42 1.41
C PRO A 126 -15.39 27.82 1.98
N VAL A 127 -14.56 28.65 1.34
CA VAL A 127 -14.40 30.07 1.64
C VAL A 127 -14.35 30.88 0.36
N GLY A 128 -15.27 31.83 0.22
CA GLY A 128 -15.45 32.55 -1.03
C GLY A 128 -15.88 31.64 -2.18
N ALA A 129 -15.74 32.14 -3.41
CA ALA A 129 -16.11 31.38 -4.61
C ALA A 129 -15.08 30.30 -4.98
N ASP A 130 -13.80 30.53 -4.64
CA ASP A 130 -12.67 29.83 -5.26
C ASP A 130 -11.68 29.23 -4.28
N GLY A 131 -12.04 29.06 -3.02
CA GLY A 131 -11.10 28.59 -2.01
C GLY A 131 -11.70 27.65 -0.96
N LEU A 132 -10.80 27.05 -0.21
CA LEU A 132 -11.07 26.27 0.97
C LEU A 132 -10.29 26.83 2.16
N GLN A 133 -10.87 26.80 3.34
CA GLN A 133 -10.23 27.09 4.61
C GLN A 133 -10.13 25.80 5.42
N THR A 134 -8.89 25.38 5.68
CA THR A 134 -8.60 24.14 6.41
C THR A 134 -8.11 24.47 7.81
N GLN A 135 -8.74 23.85 8.81
CA GLN A 135 -8.30 23.94 10.19
C GLN A 135 -7.25 22.86 10.47
N LEU A 136 -6.09 23.28 10.95
CA LEU A 136 -4.99 22.38 11.28
C LEU A 136 -4.74 22.41 12.79
N ARG A 137 -4.54 21.23 13.38
CA ARG A 137 -4.10 21.08 14.76
C ARG A 137 -2.67 20.54 14.79
N GLY A 138 -1.82 21.23 15.50
CA GLY A 138 -0.39 20.95 15.65
C GLY A 138 0.01 20.50 17.05
N PRO A 139 1.34 20.46 17.28
CA PRO A 139 1.91 20.11 18.59
C PRO A 139 1.40 21.01 19.71
N GLY A 140 1.25 20.44 20.91
CA GLY A 140 0.77 21.22 22.08
C GLY A 140 -0.67 21.72 21.96
N GLY A 141 -1.45 21.24 20.97
CA GLY A 141 -2.82 21.72 20.75
C GLY A 141 -2.89 23.01 19.93
N ALA A 142 -1.79 23.50 19.37
CA ALA A 142 -1.77 24.67 18.50
C ALA A 142 -2.76 24.52 17.36
N VAL A 143 -3.50 25.59 17.06
CA VAL A 143 -4.48 25.62 15.95
C VAL A 143 -4.07 26.71 14.99
N ARG A 144 -4.12 26.42 13.68
CA ARG A 144 -3.98 27.41 12.62
C ARG A 144 -4.99 27.15 11.52
N SER A 145 -5.40 28.22 10.87
CA SER A 145 -6.27 28.19 9.71
C SER A 145 -5.45 28.50 8.46
N VAL A 146 -5.60 27.67 7.43
CA VAL A 146 -4.85 27.80 6.16
C VAL A 146 -5.82 27.90 5.01
N ARG A 147 -5.59 28.87 4.10
CA ARG A 147 -6.37 29.04 2.88
C ARG A 147 -5.67 28.41 1.68
N SER A 148 -6.45 27.71 0.84
CA SER A 148 -5.94 27.13 -0.42
C SER A 148 -7.02 27.10 -1.49
N ARG A 149 -6.59 27.01 -2.75
CA ARG A 149 -7.51 26.84 -3.89
C ARG A 149 -8.06 25.40 -3.95
N PHE A 150 -7.22 24.43 -3.65
CA PHE A 150 -7.60 23.01 -3.55
C PHE A 150 -7.03 22.36 -2.30
N VAL A 151 -7.71 21.34 -1.80
CA VAL A 151 -7.24 20.48 -0.73
C VAL A 151 -7.24 19.04 -1.23
N VAL A 152 -6.19 18.29 -0.91
CA VAL A 152 -6.08 16.88 -1.29
C VAL A 152 -5.95 16.02 -0.04
N ASP A 153 -6.91 15.11 0.14
CA ASP A 153 -6.88 14.08 1.18
C ASP A 153 -5.99 12.91 0.73
N ALA A 154 -4.75 12.89 1.21
CA ALA A 154 -3.79 11.81 1.08
C ALA A 154 -3.56 11.06 2.40
N THR A 155 -4.55 11.11 3.33
CA THR A 155 -4.46 10.51 4.68
C THR A 155 -4.64 8.98 4.68
N GLY A 156 -4.60 8.38 3.50
CA GLY A 156 -4.68 6.95 3.31
C GLY A 156 -6.06 6.39 3.68
N GLN A 157 -6.08 5.22 4.30
CA GLN A 157 -7.31 4.52 4.66
C GLN A 157 -8.20 5.29 5.66
N ARG A 158 -7.66 6.32 6.30
CA ARG A 158 -8.42 7.17 7.26
C ARG A 158 -9.46 8.05 6.56
N ARG A 159 -9.19 8.52 5.34
CA ARG A 159 -10.07 9.43 4.58
C ARG A 159 -10.52 10.63 5.43
N ALA A 160 -9.55 11.25 6.11
CA ALA A 160 -9.83 12.20 7.19
C ALA A 160 -10.61 13.45 6.74
N LEU A 161 -10.48 13.84 5.48
CA LEU A 161 -11.15 15.02 4.92
C LEU A 161 -12.25 14.65 3.93
N ILE A 162 -11.98 13.72 3.00
CA ILE A 162 -12.99 13.30 2.01
C ILE A 162 -14.15 12.54 2.65
N GLY A 163 -13.90 11.96 3.80
CA GLY A 163 -14.89 11.21 4.58
C GLY A 163 -15.07 9.77 4.13
N GLU A 164 -15.95 9.05 4.83
CA GLU A 164 -16.22 7.65 4.56
C GLU A 164 -16.98 7.47 3.25
N SER A 165 -16.66 6.39 2.58
CA SER A 165 -17.39 5.97 1.39
C SER A 165 -18.72 5.32 1.78
N GLN A 166 -19.77 5.58 0.99
CA GLN A 166 -21.02 4.80 1.07
C GLN A 166 -20.85 3.38 0.49
N ALA A 167 -19.73 3.10 -0.18
CA ALA A 167 -19.40 1.78 -0.70
C ALA A 167 -19.02 0.84 0.44
N SER A 168 -19.40 -0.44 0.31
CA SER A 168 -18.91 -1.49 1.21
C SER A 168 -17.41 -1.62 1.08
N LEU A 169 -16.68 -1.26 2.14
CA LEU A 169 -15.23 -1.40 2.22
C LEU A 169 -14.88 -2.79 2.73
N VAL A 170 -13.94 -3.44 2.04
CA VAL A 170 -13.28 -4.62 2.56
C VAL A 170 -12.12 -4.17 3.43
N VAL A 171 -12.05 -4.71 4.64
CA VAL A 171 -11.02 -4.37 5.63
C VAL A 171 -10.02 -5.52 5.72
N GLY A 172 -8.77 -5.23 5.50
CA GLY A 172 -7.64 -6.09 5.83
C GLY A 172 -6.95 -5.58 7.09
N ALA A 173 -6.61 -6.48 8.00
CA ALA A 173 -5.83 -6.17 9.19
C ALA A 173 -4.51 -6.95 9.14
N GLY A 174 -3.41 -6.30 9.50
CA GLY A 174 -2.09 -6.92 9.53
C GLY A 174 -1.25 -6.47 10.72
N VAL A 175 -0.33 -7.33 11.11
CA VAL A 175 0.76 -7.02 12.05
C VAL A 175 2.07 -7.49 11.45
N GLU A 176 3.13 -6.73 11.69
CA GLU A 176 4.48 -7.03 11.22
C GLU A 176 5.49 -6.74 12.34
N TRP A 177 6.47 -7.60 12.47
CA TRP A 177 7.58 -7.43 13.39
C TRP A 177 8.88 -7.33 12.58
N LEU A 178 9.68 -6.34 12.89
CA LEU A 178 11.06 -6.25 12.44
C LEU A 178 11.94 -6.96 13.45
N LEU A 179 12.63 -7.98 12.99
CA LEU A 179 13.41 -8.90 13.82
C LEU A 179 14.89 -8.78 13.47
N ARG A 180 15.76 -8.75 14.50
CA ARG A 180 17.18 -9.07 14.34
C ARG A 180 17.35 -10.57 14.53
N VAL A 181 18.04 -11.20 13.61
CA VAL A 181 18.30 -12.64 13.60
C VAL A 181 19.79 -12.93 13.42
N ASP A 182 20.19 -14.15 13.74
CA ASP A 182 21.56 -14.59 13.47
C ASP A 182 21.86 -14.69 11.95
N PRO A 183 23.15 -14.71 11.55
CA PRO A 183 23.53 -14.75 10.14
C PRO A 183 22.99 -15.96 9.36
N LEU A 184 22.88 -17.14 9.98
CA LEU A 184 22.37 -18.36 9.34
C LEU A 184 20.87 -18.24 9.07
N ALA A 185 20.12 -17.76 10.07
CA ALA A 185 18.68 -17.49 9.90
C ALA A 185 18.46 -16.41 8.82
N TRP A 186 19.28 -15.35 8.80
CA TRP A 186 19.18 -14.35 7.76
C TRP A 186 19.48 -14.91 6.37
N HIS A 187 20.54 -15.70 6.20
CA HIS A 187 20.87 -16.35 4.92
C HIS A 187 19.75 -17.27 4.42
N ARG A 188 19.09 -17.99 5.34
CA ARG A 188 17.95 -18.86 5.00
C ARG A 188 16.81 -18.09 4.32
N TRP A 189 16.57 -16.83 4.70
CA TRP A 189 15.45 -16.03 4.23
C TRP A 189 15.84 -14.89 3.29
N SER A 190 17.12 -14.59 3.14
CA SER A 190 17.61 -13.55 2.25
C SER A 190 17.36 -13.87 0.77
N SER A 191 17.37 -12.84 -0.08
CA SER A 191 17.19 -12.92 -1.54
C SER A 191 15.85 -13.51 -2.00
N ARG A 192 14.86 -13.65 -1.10
CA ARG A 192 13.54 -14.21 -1.45
C ARG A 192 12.39 -13.46 -0.80
N LEU A 193 11.26 -13.40 -1.50
CA LEU A 193 9.98 -13.09 -0.87
C LEU A 193 9.29 -14.39 -0.51
N SER A 194 9.05 -14.61 0.78
CA SER A 194 8.43 -15.82 1.29
C SER A 194 7.02 -15.55 1.77
N PHE A 195 6.05 -16.31 1.25
CA PHE A 195 4.67 -16.27 1.69
C PHE A 195 4.25 -17.59 2.28
N VAL A 196 3.47 -17.54 3.35
CA VAL A 196 2.93 -18.70 4.05
C VAL A 196 1.43 -18.69 3.93
N LEU A 197 0.88 -19.74 3.33
CA LEU A 197 -0.49 -19.82 2.85
C LEU A 197 -1.20 -21.02 3.43
N GLY A 198 -2.44 -20.85 3.89
CA GLY A 198 -3.28 -21.92 4.40
C GLY A 198 -4.03 -21.57 5.67
N SER A 199 -5.21 -22.21 5.87
CA SER A 199 -6.08 -21.90 7.00
C SER A 199 -5.48 -22.29 8.36
N ARG A 200 -4.53 -23.23 8.38
CA ARG A 200 -3.78 -23.64 9.57
C ARG A 200 -2.63 -22.69 9.93
N TRP A 201 -2.22 -21.85 8.99
CA TRP A 201 -1.22 -20.81 9.18
C TRP A 201 -1.88 -19.49 9.57
N VAL A 202 -2.62 -18.92 8.63
CA VAL A 202 -3.35 -17.67 8.81
C VAL A 202 -4.73 -17.81 8.17
N PRO A 203 -5.77 -18.12 8.96
CA PRO A 203 -7.13 -18.19 8.44
C PRO A 203 -7.54 -16.87 7.79
N GLN A 204 -8.13 -16.95 6.60
CA GLN A 204 -8.65 -15.81 5.84
C GLN A 204 -7.57 -14.80 5.43
N GLY A 205 -6.30 -15.24 5.33
CA GLY A 205 -5.19 -14.40 4.98
C GLY A 205 -3.91 -15.18 4.68
N TYR A 206 -2.78 -14.55 4.95
CA TYR A 206 -1.46 -15.12 4.73
C TYR A 206 -0.42 -14.53 5.68
N GLY A 207 0.72 -15.23 5.79
CA GLY A 207 1.92 -14.74 6.45
C GLY A 207 3.03 -14.47 5.45
N TRP A 208 4.04 -13.73 5.87
CA TRP A 208 5.24 -13.46 5.06
C TRP A 208 6.50 -13.38 5.90
N VAL A 209 7.63 -13.69 5.26
CA VAL A 209 8.97 -13.40 5.74
C VAL A 209 9.72 -12.69 4.61
N PHE A 210 10.11 -11.45 4.84
CA PHE A 210 10.82 -10.63 3.86
C PHE A 210 12.19 -10.23 4.40
N PRO A 211 13.25 -10.30 3.58
CA PRO A 211 14.55 -9.81 3.98
C PRO A 211 14.53 -8.29 4.14
N MET A 212 15.28 -7.83 5.12
CA MET A 212 15.65 -6.43 5.28
C MET A 212 17.15 -6.30 5.18
N ARG A 213 17.74 -5.34 5.87
CA ARG A 213 19.20 -5.20 5.93
C ARG A 213 19.84 -6.49 6.46
N PRO A 214 21.15 -6.71 6.22
CA PRO A 214 21.83 -7.88 6.75
C PRO A 214 21.58 -8.08 8.26
N GLY A 215 21.16 -9.29 8.63
CA GLY A 215 20.76 -9.62 10.00
C GLY A 215 19.33 -9.22 10.38
N GLU A 216 18.52 -8.67 9.46
CA GLU A 216 17.16 -8.23 9.75
C GLU A 216 16.12 -8.90 8.85
N LEU A 217 14.99 -9.28 9.43
CA LEU A 217 13.84 -9.86 8.73
C LEU A 217 12.55 -9.14 9.13
N LYS A 218 11.67 -8.92 8.17
CA LYS A 218 10.27 -8.59 8.42
C LYS A 218 9.44 -9.87 8.44
N LEU A 219 8.80 -10.15 9.56
CA LEU A 219 7.84 -11.22 9.71
C LEU A 219 6.47 -10.64 9.93
N GLY A 220 5.47 -11.07 9.16
CA GLY A 220 4.13 -10.53 9.31
C GLY A 220 3.02 -11.51 8.97
N VAL A 221 1.83 -11.15 9.40
CA VAL A 221 0.58 -11.82 9.07
C VAL A 221 -0.50 -10.78 8.77
N CYS A 222 -1.33 -11.07 7.78
CA CYS A 222 -2.52 -10.28 7.53
C CYS A 222 -3.70 -11.17 7.16
N ARG A 223 -4.90 -10.64 7.35
CA ARG A 223 -6.13 -11.29 6.93
C ARG A 223 -7.18 -10.27 6.55
N LEU A 224 -8.21 -10.70 5.84
CA LEU A 224 -9.42 -9.93 5.71
C LEU A 224 -10.31 -10.11 6.94
N GLU A 225 -10.86 -9.01 7.42
CA GLU A 225 -11.82 -9.04 8.52
C GLU A 225 -13.17 -9.62 8.07
N ASP A 226 -13.74 -10.48 8.90
CA ASP A 226 -15.04 -11.11 8.73
C ASP A 226 -15.90 -10.80 9.98
N PRO A 227 -16.68 -9.68 9.94
CA PRO A 227 -17.44 -9.24 11.12
C PRO A 227 -18.42 -10.27 11.67
N GLY A 228 -18.84 -11.24 10.83
CA GLY A 228 -19.75 -12.33 11.23
C GLY A 228 -19.05 -13.49 11.94
N ARG A 229 -17.73 -13.40 12.19
CA ARG A 229 -16.95 -14.52 12.73
C ARG A 229 -15.88 -14.08 13.73
N ARG A 230 -15.73 -14.92 14.76
CA ARG A 230 -14.58 -14.78 15.67
C ARG A 230 -13.32 -15.30 14.97
N GLN A 231 -12.34 -14.42 14.81
CA GLN A 231 -11.05 -14.73 14.22
C GLN A 231 -9.94 -14.73 15.29
N PRO A 232 -8.91 -15.59 15.17
CA PRO A 232 -7.79 -15.60 16.11
C PRO A 232 -7.07 -14.24 16.15
N PRO A 233 -6.57 -13.77 17.29
CA PRO A 233 -5.79 -12.54 17.37
C PRO A 233 -4.53 -12.60 16.49
N LEU A 234 -4.25 -11.53 15.73
CA LEU A 234 -3.09 -11.47 14.81
C LEU A 234 -1.76 -11.67 15.54
N HIS A 235 -1.62 -11.16 16.77
CA HIS A 235 -0.40 -11.33 17.55
C HIS A 235 -0.11 -12.82 17.90
N ARG A 236 -1.15 -13.65 18.05
CA ARG A 236 -0.97 -15.09 18.23
C ARG A 236 -0.59 -15.78 16.93
N LEU A 237 -1.17 -15.34 15.82
CA LEU A 237 -0.84 -15.92 14.51
C LEU A 237 0.62 -15.65 14.12
N ILE A 238 1.14 -14.43 14.36
CA ILE A 238 2.54 -14.13 14.08
C ILE A 238 3.50 -14.90 14.98
N GLN A 239 3.17 -15.08 16.27
CA GLN A 239 3.95 -15.90 17.18
C GLN A 239 3.98 -17.38 16.74
N THR A 240 2.82 -17.95 16.37
CA THR A 240 2.74 -19.30 15.85
C THR A 240 3.53 -19.45 14.55
N LEU A 241 3.44 -18.46 13.65
CA LEU A 241 4.19 -18.45 12.40
C LEU A 241 5.70 -18.47 12.67
N MET A 242 6.17 -17.61 13.56
CA MET A 242 7.58 -17.54 13.96
C MET A 242 8.09 -18.86 14.52
N GLN A 243 7.32 -19.48 15.42
CA GLN A 243 7.67 -20.78 16.02
C GLN A 243 7.75 -21.89 14.98
N ARG A 244 6.73 -22.03 14.11
CA ARG A 244 6.68 -23.09 13.09
C ARG A 244 7.70 -22.93 11.98
N LEU A 245 8.14 -21.70 11.69
CA LEU A 245 9.22 -21.41 10.74
C LEU A 245 10.61 -21.47 11.40
N GLU A 246 10.67 -21.79 12.71
CA GLU A 246 11.90 -21.87 13.50
C GLU A 246 12.73 -20.57 13.44
N ILE A 247 12.04 -19.42 13.38
CA ILE A 247 12.71 -18.11 13.42
C ILE A 247 12.86 -17.73 14.88
N GLN A 248 14.12 -17.70 15.36
CA GLN A 248 14.48 -17.30 16.71
C GLN A 248 15.10 -15.90 16.64
N PRO A 249 14.39 -14.84 17.01
CA PRO A 249 14.93 -13.51 16.99
C PRO A 249 15.91 -13.31 18.15
N GLN A 250 17.03 -12.67 17.86
CA GLN A 250 17.93 -12.14 18.90
C GLN A 250 17.30 -10.92 19.57
N GLU A 251 16.56 -10.13 18.77
CA GLU A 251 15.87 -8.93 19.23
C GLU A 251 14.64 -8.64 18.35
N VAL A 252 13.60 -8.09 18.95
CA VAL A 252 12.46 -7.52 18.21
C VAL A 252 12.65 -6.02 18.14
N LEU A 253 13.09 -5.52 16.98
CA LEU A 253 13.44 -4.12 16.76
C LEU A 253 12.22 -3.22 16.69
N ASP A 254 11.12 -3.71 16.08
CA ASP A 254 9.87 -2.97 15.97
C ASP A 254 8.67 -3.92 15.88
N ARG A 255 7.52 -3.44 16.36
CA ARG A 255 6.21 -4.11 16.26
C ARG A 255 5.18 -3.10 15.86
N HIS A 256 4.57 -3.31 14.74
CA HIS A 256 3.50 -2.44 14.28
C HIS A 256 2.37 -3.23 13.62
N GLY A 257 1.28 -2.55 13.38
CA GLY A 257 0.13 -3.09 12.71
C GLY A 257 -0.69 -2.00 12.04
N GLY A 258 -1.50 -2.39 11.10
CA GLY A 258 -2.31 -1.46 10.36
C GLY A 258 -3.53 -2.11 9.72
N LEU A 259 -4.37 -1.26 9.21
CA LEU A 259 -5.54 -1.63 8.43
C LEU A 259 -5.35 -1.19 6.97
N ILE A 260 -5.89 -1.98 6.07
CA ILE A 260 -6.11 -1.60 4.68
C ILE A 260 -7.62 -1.61 4.48
N ARG A 261 -8.17 -0.52 3.96
CA ARG A 261 -9.60 -0.40 3.64
C ARG A 261 -9.72 -0.09 2.15
N SER A 262 -10.31 -1.00 1.41
CA SER A 262 -10.40 -0.86 -0.05
C SER A 262 -11.81 -1.20 -0.55
N SER A 263 -12.32 -0.38 -1.46
CA SER A 263 -13.58 -0.63 -2.16
C SER A 263 -13.33 -1.51 -3.37
N ILE A 264 -14.09 -2.59 -3.49
CA ILE A 264 -14.06 -3.44 -4.69
C ILE A 264 -14.85 -2.80 -5.82
N ASP A 265 -15.95 -2.15 -5.48
CA ASP A 265 -16.88 -1.55 -6.46
C ASP A 265 -16.45 -0.14 -6.91
N ARG A 266 -15.45 0.44 -6.23
CA ARG A 266 -14.85 1.73 -6.56
C ARG A 266 -15.88 2.85 -6.70
N ARG A 267 -16.77 2.94 -5.71
CA ARG A 267 -17.80 3.96 -5.60
C ARG A 267 -17.46 5.06 -4.60
N GLU A 268 -16.28 5.01 -4.02
CA GLU A 268 -15.79 6.05 -3.11
C GLU A 268 -15.65 7.39 -3.83
N PRO A 269 -15.91 8.49 -3.12
CA PRO A 269 -15.75 9.82 -3.69
C PRO A 269 -14.26 10.11 -3.96
N HIS A 270 -13.97 10.55 -5.18
CA HIS A 270 -12.64 11.03 -5.55
C HIS A 270 -12.52 12.56 -5.37
N GLN A 271 -13.68 13.23 -5.34
CA GLN A 271 -13.79 14.67 -5.28
C GLN A 271 -15.10 15.10 -4.62
N ARG A 272 -15.04 16.22 -3.88
CA ARG A 272 -16.18 16.99 -3.36
C ARG A 272 -15.88 18.48 -3.54
N GLY A 273 -16.36 19.09 -4.61
CA GLY A 273 -15.98 20.43 -4.98
C GLY A 273 -14.45 20.55 -5.18
N ARG A 274 -13.79 21.38 -4.39
CA ARG A 274 -12.32 21.61 -4.43
C ARG A 274 -11.53 20.70 -3.49
N LEU A 275 -12.19 19.80 -2.78
CA LEU A 275 -11.57 18.74 -1.99
C LEU A 275 -11.45 17.48 -2.83
N LEU A 276 -10.22 17.00 -3.02
CA LEU A 276 -9.86 15.80 -3.78
C LEU A 276 -9.35 14.71 -2.84
N ALA A 277 -9.35 13.47 -3.30
CA ALA A 277 -8.77 12.34 -2.57
C ALA A 277 -7.77 11.57 -3.43
N LEU A 278 -6.77 10.93 -2.78
CA LEU A 278 -5.60 10.36 -3.43
C LEU A 278 -5.10 9.11 -2.69
N GLY A 279 -4.48 8.19 -3.41
CA GLY A 279 -3.91 6.98 -2.81
C GLY A 279 -4.98 6.11 -2.16
N ASP A 280 -4.73 5.58 -0.96
CA ASP A 280 -5.69 4.71 -0.28
C ASP A 280 -6.98 5.42 0.16
N ALA A 281 -7.01 6.76 0.15
CA ALA A 281 -8.25 7.50 0.33
C ALA A 281 -9.24 7.26 -0.82
N VAL A 282 -8.76 6.86 -2.01
CA VAL A 282 -9.55 6.37 -3.15
C VAL A 282 -9.31 4.88 -3.43
N SER A 283 -8.98 4.09 -2.40
CA SER A 283 -8.86 2.63 -2.46
C SER A 283 -7.85 2.12 -3.47
N THR A 284 -6.65 2.68 -3.52
CA THR A 284 -5.61 2.20 -4.45
C THR A 284 -4.91 0.92 -3.98
N ALA A 285 -4.99 0.58 -2.68
CA ALA A 285 -4.42 -0.67 -2.18
C ALA A 285 -5.14 -1.89 -2.75
N ASN A 286 -4.38 -2.82 -3.34
CA ASN A 286 -4.89 -4.08 -3.84
C ASN A 286 -4.95 -5.13 -2.73
N LEU A 287 -6.08 -5.82 -2.62
CA LEU A 287 -6.33 -6.80 -1.54
C LEU A 287 -5.67 -8.16 -1.77
N LEU A 288 -5.10 -8.44 -2.94
CA LEU A 288 -4.49 -9.74 -3.22
C LEU A 288 -3.21 -9.95 -2.40
N GLY A 289 -2.28 -9.00 -2.50
CA GLY A 289 -1.01 -9.01 -1.77
C GLY A 289 -0.84 -7.84 -0.80
N GLY A 290 -1.90 -7.04 -0.55
CA GLY A 290 -1.79 -5.84 0.28
C GLY A 290 -0.94 -4.74 -0.36
N GLU A 291 -0.80 -4.75 -1.68
CA GLU A 291 0.06 -3.83 -2.40
C GLU A 291 -0.61 -2.45 -2.55
N GLY A 292 0.05 -1.40 -2.04
CA GLY A 292 -0.49 -0.03 -2.06
C GLY A 292 0.49 1.02 -2.61
N ILE A 293 1.79 0.89 -2.34
CA ILE A 293 2.79 1.95 -2.60
C ILE A 293 2.80 2.39 -4.08
N ARG A 294 3.04 1.49 -5.03
CA ARG A 294 3.12 1.85 -6.46
C ARG A 294 1.78 2.36 -7.01
N HIS A 295 0.66 1.86 -6.50
CA HIS A 295 -0.66 2.33 -6.91
C HIS A 295 -0.97 3.72 -6.36
N ALA A 296 -0.51 4.01 -5.14
CA ALA A 296 -0.56 5.34 -4.56
C ALA A 296 0.27 6.35 -5.37
N LEU A 297 1.49 5.98 -5.76
CA LEU A 297 2.36 6.78 -6.64
C LEU A 297 1.71 6.99 -8.01
N ALA A 298 1.16 5.93 -8.61
CA ALA A 298 0.47 6.01 -9.90
C ALA A 298 -0.76 6.94 -9.83
N SER A 299 -1.50 6.93 -8.71
CA SER A 299 -2.66 7.84 -8.53
C SER A 299 -2.24 9.31 -8.50
N ALA A 300 -1.08 9.63 -7.91
CA ALA A 300 -0.50 10.97 -7.93
C ALA A 300 -0.09 11.39 -9.35
N ALA A 301 0.53 10.47 -10.10
CA ALA A 301 0.90 10.73 -11.49
C ALA A 301 -0.32 11.02 -12.39
N VAL A 302 -1.47 10.40 -12.10
CA VAL A 302 -2.73 10.67 -12.81
C VAL A 302 -3.35 12.00 -12.38
N LEU A 303 -3.36 12.31 -11.07
CA LEU A 303 -4.03 13.52 -10.57
C LEU A 303 -3.24 14.80 -10.88
N ALA A 304 -1.91 14.77 -10.83
CA ALA A 304 -1.08 15.97 -10.95
C ALA A 304 -1.37 16.80 -12.21
N PRO A 305 -1.37 16.27 -13.44
CA PRO A 305 -1.67 17.05 -14.64
C PRO A 305 -3.09 17.61 -14.66
N LEU A 306 -4.07 16.85 -14.14
CA LEU A 306 -5.46 17.30 -14.08
C LEU A 306 -5.66 18.43 -13.08
N LEU A 307 -4.99 18.35 -11.93
CA LEU A 307 -5.04 19.39 -10.92
C LEU A 307 -4.32 20.66 -11.39
N ASN A 308 -3.22 20.48 -12.13
CA ASN A 308 -2.54 21.63 -12.75
C ASN A 308 -3.44 22.37 -13.75
N SER A 309 -4.11 21.64 -14.66
CA SER A 309 -5.09 22.21 -15.58
C SER A 309 -6.24 22.94 -14.85
N ALA A 310 -6.70 22.37 -13.73
CA ALA A 310 -7.74 23.01 -12.91
C ALA A 310 -7.22 24.32 -12.24
N LEU A 311 -5.96 24.35 -11.85
CA LEU A 311 -5.31 25.56 -11.32
C LEU A 311 -5.14 26.64 -12.41
N GLU A 312 -4.97 26.24 -13.66
CA GLU A 312 -4.90 27.13 -14.83
C GLU A 312 -6.29 27.59 -15.33
N GLY A 313 -7.38 27.07 -14.75
CA GLY A 313 -8.77 27.48 -15.04
C GLY A 313 -9.68 26.41 -15.60
N ASP A 314 -9.16 25.27 -16.10
CA ASP A 314 -9.99 24.15 -16.58
C ASP A 314 -10.41 23.23 -15.43
N GLN A 315 -11.38 23.65 -14.62
CA GLN A 315 -11.88 22.85 -13.52
C GLN A 315 -12.53 21.52 -13.98
N SER A 316 -13.03 21.45 -15.21
CA SER A 316 -13.60 20.23 -15.79
C SER A 316 -12.58 19.11 -15.99
N ALA A 317 -11.27 19.45 -15.99
CA ALA A 317 -10.20 18.44 -16.02
C ALA A 317 -10.34 17.42 -14.91
N LEU A 318 -10.77 17.83 -13.72
CA LEU A 318 -10.90 16.96 -12.55
C LEU A 318 -12.00 15.91 -12.69
N ASP A 319 -13.05 16.15 -13.48
CA ASP A 319 -14.13 15.18 -13.72
C ASP A 319 -13.59 13.89 -14.39
N ARG A 320 -12.44 14.00 -15.07
CA ARG A 320 -11.77 12.88 -15.73
C ARG A 320 -10.99 11.99 -14.77
N TYR A 321 -10.68 12.47 -13.55
CA TYR A 321 -9.80 11.77 -12.62
C TYR A 321 -10.26 10.35 -12.27
N PRO A 322 -11.52 10.08 -11.89
CA PRO A 322 -11.95 8.72 -11.55
C PRO A 322 -11.83 7.75 -12.73
N ALA A 323 -12.10 8.22 -13.95
CA ALA A 323 -12.01 7.40 -15.16
C ALA A 323 -10.55 7.11 -15.53
N GLN A 324 -9.67 8.13 -15.45
CA GLN A 324 -8.24 7.97 -15.74
C GLN A 324 -7.57 7.07 -14.72
N LEU A 325 -7.89 7.20 -13.42
CA LEU A 325 -7.36 6.32 -12.39
C LEU A 325 -7.80 4.86 -12.60
N ARG A 326 -9.06 4.62 -12.96
CA ARG A 326 -9.53 3.27 -13.32
C ARG A 326 -8.79 2.69 -14.52
N ARG A 327 -8.52 3.50 -15.55
CA ARG A 327 -7.73 3.09 -16.72
C ARG A 327 -6.29 2.75 -16.32
N GLN A 328 -5.67 3.59 -15.50
CA GLN A 328 -4.30 3.40 -15.01
C GLN A 328 -4.13 2.10 -14.21
N LEU A 329 -5.07 1.81 -13.30
CA LEU A 329 -5.05 0.58 -12.51
C LEU A 329 -5.40 -0.65 -13.35
N GLY A 330 -6.26 -0.49 -14.35
CA GLY A 330 -6.64 -1.53 -15.30
C GLY A 330 -7.69 -2.52 -14.78
N TRP A 331 -8.29 -3.26 -15.69
CA TRP A 331 -9.33 -4.25 -15.37
C TRP A 331 -8.81 -5.44 -14.54
N ARG A 332 -7.55 -5.83 -14.74
CA ARG A 332 -6.90 -6.91 -13.99
C ARG A 332 -6.80 -6.55 -12.50
N TRP A 333 -6.47 -5.31 -12.20
CA TRP A 333 -6.43 -4.82 -10.81
C TRP A 333 -7.83 -4.94 -10.15
N SER A 334 -8.89 -4.53 -10.84
CA SER A 334 -10.26 -4.63 -10.32
C SER A 334 -10.69 -6.08 -10.13
N LEU A 335 -10.34 -6.97 -11.08
CA LEU A 335 -10.59 -8.40 -10.97
C LEU A 335 -9.83 -9.01 -9.78
N SER A 336 -8.54 -8.66 -9.61
CA SER A 336 -7.72 -9.19 -8.52
C SER A 336 -8.30 -8.89 -7.13
N GLY A 337 -8.88 -7.72 -6.93
CA GLY A 337 -9.55 -7.36 -5.67
C GLY A 337 -10.75 -8.26 -5.35
N ARG A 338 -11.59 -8.57 -6.36
CA ARG A 338 -12.73 -9.49 -6.21
C ARG A 338 -12.27 -10.92 -5.91
N LEU A 339 -11.23 -11.37 -6.63
CA LEU A 339 -10.64 -12.69 -6.43
C LEU A 339 -10.01 -12.81 -5.04
N ALA A 340 -9.25 -11.81 -4.62
CA ALA A 340 -8.63 -11.74 -3.30
C ALA A 340 -9.67 -11.85 -2.19
N ARG A 341 -10.74 -11.07 -2.25
CA ARG A 341 -11.84 -11.14 -1.27
C ARG A 341 -12.38 -12.56 -1.17
N ARG A 342 -12.69 -13.19 -2.31
CA ARG A 342 -13.25 -14.56 -2.34
C ARG A 342 -12.24 -15.58 -1.82
N THR A 343 -10.99 -15.49 -2.26
CA THR A 343 -9.94 -16.42 -1.88
C THR A 343 -9.66 -16.34 -0.38
N TRP A 344 -9.37 -15.15 0.11
CA TRP A 344 -8.99 -14.98 1.51
C TRP A 344 -10.15 -15.30 2.45
N LEU A 345 -11.34 -14.73 2.26
CA LEU A 345 -12.49 -15.06 3.12
C LEU A 345 -12.89 -16.54 3.03
N GLY A 346 -12.62 -17.20 1.90
CA GLY A 346 -12.84 -18.63 1.71
C GLY A 346 -11.78 -19.53 2.35
N LEU A 347 -10.58 -19.01 2.65
CA LEU A 347 -9.44 -19.80 3.16
C LEU A 347 -9.59 -20.06 4.68
N ARG A 348 -10.48 -20.99 5.04
CA ARG A 348 -10.86 -21.24 6.44
C ARG A 348 -11.16 -22.71 6.78
N SER A 349 -10.83 -23.62 5.88
CA SER A 349 -11.17 -25.04 6.08
C SER A 349 -10.15 -25.95 5.37
N ARG A 350 -10.08 -27.21 5.82
CA ARG A 350 -9.25 -28.24 5.15
C ARG A 350 -9.59 -28.41 3.66
N ARG A 351 -10.87 -28.23 3.28
CA ARG A 351 -11.28 -28.28 1.86
C ARG A 351 -10.69 -27.11 1.06
N ALA A 352 -10.65 -25.91 1.65
CA ALA A 352 -10.00 -24.75 1.03
C ALA A 352 -8.48 -24.94 0.95
N ASP A 353 -7.87 -25.49 1.99
CA ASP A 353 -6.44 -25.85 1.99
C ASP A 353 -6.10 -26.85 0.88
N ALA A 354 -6.92 -27.90 0.70
CA ALA A 354 -6.71 -28.88 -0.35
C ALA A 354 -6.84 -28.28 -1.78
N ARG A 355 -7.71 -27.27 -1.96
CA ARG A 355 -7.80 -26.55 -3.24
C ARG A 355 -6.56 -25.68 -3.47
N LEU A 356 -6.15 -24.94 -2.44
CA LEU A 356 -4.94 -24.11 -2.48
C LEU A 356 -3.71 -24.97 -2.77
N GLN A 357 -3.60 -26.12 -2.14
CA GLN A 357 -2.52 -27.08 -2.35
C GLN A 357 -2.41 -27.51 -3.82
N ARG A 358 -3.54 -27.88 -4.44
CA ARG A 358 -3.57 -28.24 -5.87
C ARG A 358 -3.13 -27.07 -6.76
N LEU A 359 -3.54 -25.84 -6.41
CA LEU A 359 -3.09 -24.65 -7.15
C LEU A 359 -1.57 -24.46 -7.04
N LEU A 360 -1.02 -24.59 -5.83
CA LEU A 360 0.43 -24.46 -5.61
C LEU A 360 1.22 -25.54 -6.35
N THR A 361 0.77 -26.78 -6.36
CA THR A 361 1.38 -27.87 -7.13
C THR A 361 1.33 -27.57 -8.65
N GLY A 362 0.20 -27.05 -9.13
CA GLY A 362 0.08 -26.64 -10.54
C GLY A 362 1.02 -25.48 -10.90
N LEU A 363 1.19 -24.51 -10.02
CA LEU A 363 2.14 -23.40 -10.20
C LEU A 363 3.58 -23.91 -10.20
N GLU A 364 3.94 -24.82 -9.28
CA GLU A 364 5.27 -25.42 -9.21
C GLU A 364 5.65 -26.13 -10.53
N ALA A 365 4.70 -26.82 -11.14
CA ALA A 365 4.92 -27.54 -12.37
C ALA A 365 4.97 -26.66 -13.65
N SER A 366 4.43 -25.45 -13.61
CA SER A 366 4.17 -24.67 -14.84
C SER A 366 4.60 -23.21 -14.82
N ALA A 367 4.94 -22.65 -13.67
CA ALA A 367 5.28 -21.24 -13.55
C ALA A 367 6.78 -21.00 -13.36
N SER A 368 7.31 -19.94 -13.98
CA SER A 368 8.62 -19.38 -13.63
C SER A 368 8.48 -18.31 -12.55
N ALA A 369 9.59 -17.86 -11.96
CA ALA A 369 9.62 -16.78 -10.99
C ALA A 369 9.06 -15.47 -11.58
N GLU A 370 9.37 -15.17 -12.83
CA GLU A 370 8.87 -14.01 -13.57
C GLU A 370 7.36 -14.11 -13.81
N ALA A 371 6.86 -15.33 -14.08
CA ALA A 371 5.44 -15.57 -14.25
C ALA A 371 4.67 -15.38 -12.92
N LEU A 372 5.25 -15.77 -11.79
CA LEU A 372 4.70 -15.48 -10.46
C LEU A 372 4.72 -13.98 -10.15
N SER A 373 5.80 -13.29 -10.49
CA SER A 373 5.88 -11.82 -10.37
C SER A 373 4.78 -11.15 -11.19
N ALA A 374 4.59 -11.57 -12.43
CA ALA A 374 3.52 -11.07 -13.29
C ALA A 374 2.11 -11.39 -12.77
N LEU A 375 1.93 -12.56 -12.13
CA LEU A 375 0.65 -12.92 -11.49
C LEU A 375 0.36 -12.01 -10.28
N LEU A 376 1.33 -11.81 -9.40
CA LEU A 376 1.13 -11.15 -8.11
C LEU A 376 1.18 -9.63 -8.21
N PHE A 377 2.03 -9.08 -9.07
CA PHE A 377 2.16 -7.63 -9.26
C PHE A 377 1.38 -7.10 -10.47
N ASP A 378 1.40 -7.78 -11.62
CA ASP A 378 0.71 -7.32 -12.83
C ASP A 378 -0.68 -7.94 -12.99
N TYR A 379 -1.07 -8.82 -12.04
CA TYR A 379 -2.38 -9.47 -12.04
C TYR A 379 -2.68 -10.23 -13.33
N ARG A 380 -1.66 -10.86 -13.95
CA ARG A 380 -1.78 -11.56 -15.22
C ARG A 380 -2.34 -12.97 -15.04
N PHE A 381 -3.60 -13.06 -14.63
CA PHE A 381 -4.30 -14.34 -14.40
C PHE A 381 -4.52 -15.16 -15.66
N GLU A 382 -4.59 -14.53 -16.82
CA GLU A 382 -4.80 -15.17 -18.11
C GLU A 382 -3.67 -16.15 -18.50
N ARG A 383 -2.46 -15.96 -17.97
CA ARG A 383 -1.33 -16.87 -18.24
C ARG A 383 -1.52 -18.27 -17.69
N TYR A 384 -2.42 -18.43 -16.72
CA TYR A 384 -2.74 -19.72 -16.13
C TYR A 384 -3.95 -20.39 -16.77
N GLY A 385 -4.52 -19.76 -17.81
CA GLY A 385 -5.53 -20.26 -18.72
C GLY A 385 -6.86 -20.63 -18.05
N LEU A 386 -7.72 -21.30 -18.83
CA LEU A 386 -9.03 -21.79 -18.38
C LEU A 386 -8.93 -22.74 -17.18
N ARG A 387 -7.78 -23.33 -16.92
CA ARG A 387 -7.53 -24.21 -15.76
C ARG A 387 -7.62 -23.48 -14.43
N ALA A 388 -7.35 -22.18 -14.36
CA ALA A 388 -7.51 -21.37 -13.15
C ALA A 388 -8.96 -20.90 -12.95
N VAL A 389 -9.75 -20.79 -14.03
CA VAL A 389 -11.14 -20.30 -14.00
C VAL A 389 -12.04 -21.07 -13.03
N PRO A 390 -12.06 -22.41 -12.96
CA PRO A 390 -12.87 -23.12 -12.00
C PRO A 390 -12.50 -22.83 -10.53
N TYR A 391 -11.21 -22.57 -10.26
CA TYR A 391 -10.75 -22.17 -8.92
C TYR A 391 -11.13 -20.71 -8.62
N LEU A 392 -11.05 -19.85 -9.62
CA LEU A 392 -11.42 -18.43 -9.52
C LEU A 392 -12.93 -18.25 -9.35
N LEU A 393 -13.73 -19.09 -10.02
CA LEU A 393 -15.19 -19.07 -9.93
C LEU A 393 -15.74 -19.97 -8.83
N GLY A 394 -14.90 -20.80 -8.20
CA GLY A 394 -15.31 -21.71 -7.12
C GLY A 394 -16.16 -22.90 -7.58
N TRP A 395 -16.00 -23.31 -8.82
CA TRP A 395 -16.69 -24.48 -9.41
C TRP A 395 -15.95 -25.78 -9.12
N ARG A 396 -14.75 -25.73 -8.53
CA ARG A 396 -13.97 -26.91 -8.08
C ARG A 396 -13.19 -26.62 -6.80
#